data_c361cfc4e7f33a9b737e5ab4dd1a866e
#
_entry.id   c361cfc4e7f33a9b737e5ab4dd1a866e
#
_cell.length_a   1.000
_cell.length_b   1.000
_cell.length_c   1.000
_cell.angle_alpha   90.00
_cell.angle_beta   90.00
_cell.angle_gamma   90.00
#
_symmetry.space_group_name_H-M   'P 1'
#
loop_
_entity.id
_entity.type
_entity.pdbx_description
1 polymer ?
#
loop_
_entity_poly.entity_id
_entity_poly.type
_entity_poly.pdbx_seq_one_letter_code
_entity_poly.pdbx_strand_id
1 'polypeptide(L)' 'MPDKKCKPHEKCVTSELEKIIKTAIQNLPDQFRVVIILRELQGLSYDEIAKATHSSVGTVKSRIARARGKLQEDLKAYI' A
#
# COMPACT_ATOMS: atom_id res chain seq x y z
N MET A 1 -3.24 8.68 -19.47
CA MET A 1 -3.44 8.91 -19.12
C MET A 1 -4.12 9.12 -18.57
N PRO A 2 -4.38 9.17 -18.78
CA PRO A 2 -4.90 9.41 -18.41
C PRO A 2 -5.67 9.71 -17.78
N ASP A 3 -5.83 9.90 -17.85
CA ASP A 3 -6.34 10.10 -17.36
C ASP A 3 -6.99 10.47 -16.90
N LYS A 4 -6.74 10.52 -16.96
CA LYS A 4 -7.29 10.91 -16.67
C LYS A 4 -8.11 11.65 -16.55
N LYS A 5 -8.04 11.96 -17.45
CA LYS A 5 -9.07 12.57 -17.55
C LYS A 5 -9.98 12.74 -16.50
N CYS A 6 -9.59 12.79 -15.59
CA CYS A 6 -10.40 12.80 -14.39
C CYS A 6 -11.18 14.08 -14.26
N LYS A 7 -12.34 14.00 -13.70
CA LYS A 7 -13.10 15.21 -13.38
C LYS A 7 -12.39 15.95 -12.25
N PRO A 8 -12.41 17.28 -12.26
CA PRO A 8 -11.65 18.04 -11.26
C PRO A 8 -12.00 17.68 -9.82
N HIS A 9 -13.29 17.54 -9.50
CA HIS A 9 -13.69 17.25 -8.13
C HIS A 9 -13.26 15.84 -7.71
N GLU A 10 -13.34 14.89 -8.63
CA GLU A 10 -12.89 13.54 -8.35
C GLU A 10 -11.39 13.51 -8.13
N LYS A 11 -10.67 14.28 -8.93
CA LYS A 11 -9.23 14.34 -8.83
C LYS A 11 -8.82 14.92 -7.46
N CYS A 12 -9.51 15.94 -7.00
CA CYS A 12 -9.21 16.54 -5.71
C CYS A 12 -9.42 15.56 -4.57
N VAL A 13 -10.54 14.85 -4.57
CA VAL A 13 -10.83 13.86 -3.54
C VAL A 13 -9.80 12.74 -3.60
N THR A 14 -9.50 12.26 -4.80
CA THR A 14 -8.52 11.21 -4.98
C THR A 14 -7.15 11.66 -4.49
N SER A 15 -6.77 12.90 -4.78
CA SER A 15 -5.48 13.43 -4.33
C SER A 15 -5.35 13.43 -2.82
N GLU A 16 -6.42 13.84 -2.13
CA GLU A 16 -6.40 13.86 -0.67
C GLU A 16 -6.29 12.46 -0.10
N LEU A 17 -7.07 11.53 -0.65
CA LEU A 17 -7.00 10.14 -0.23
C LEU A 17 -5.62 9.55 -0.50
N GLU A 18 -5.05 9.86 -1.65
CA GLU A 18 -3.73 9.38 -1.99
C GLU A 18 -2.68 9.88 -0.99
N LYS A 19 -2.78 11.13 -0.60
CA LYS A 19 -1.84 11.69 0.38
C LYS A 19 -1.96 10.99 1.73
N ILE A 20 -3.19 10.76 2.15
CA ILE A 20 -3.44 10.07 3.42
C ILE A 20 -2.86 8.66 3.37
N ILE A 21 -3.13 7.94 2.29
CA ILE A 21 -2.65 6.58 2.13
C ILE A 21 -1.13 6.55 2.08
N LYS A 22 -0.52 7.46 1.32
CA LYS A 22 0.93 7.52 1.23
C LYS A 22 1.57 7.80 2.57
N THR A 23 0.98 8.71 3.34
CA THR A 23 1.49 9.02 4.67
C THR A 23 1.39 7.81 5.58
N ALA A 24 0.26 7.10 5.53
CA ALA A 24 0.07 5.90 6.33
C ALA A 24 1.10 4.82 5.96
N ILE A 25 1.35 4.66 4.67
CA ILE A 25 2.35 3.70 4.19
C ILE A 25 3.74 4.07 4.68
N GLN A 26 4.07 5.36 4.63
CA GLN A 26 5.38 5.83 5.08
C GLN A 26 5.59 5.64 6.58
N ASN A 27 4.50 5.61 7.33
CA ASN A 27 4.57 5.38 8.78
C ASN A 27 4.75 3.92 9.15
N LEU A 28 4.64 3.02 8.18
CA LEU A 28 4.85 1.60 8.42
C LEU A 28 6.34 1.30 8.63
N PRO A 29 6.67 0.29 9.45
CA PRO A 29 8.04 -0.23 9.48
C PRO A 29 8.49 -0.63 8.08
N ASP A 30 9.79 -0.53 7.82
CA ASP A 30 10.34 -0.77 6.49
C ASP A 30 9.89 -2.10 5.90
N GLN A 31 9.96 -3.16 6.68
CA GLN A 31 9.61 -4.49 6.17
C GLN A 31 8.15 -4.61 5.75
N PHE A 32 7.27 -3.90 6.43
CA PHE A 32 5.85 -3.89 6.07
C PHE A 32 5.60 -2.98 4.88
N ARG A 33 6.27 -1.83 4.86
CA ARG A 33 6.12 -0.87 3.78
C ARG A 33 6.55 -1.48 2.45
N VAL A 34 7.67 -2.18 2.43
CA VAL A 34 8.18 -2.78 1.20
C VAL A 34 7.19 -3.77 0.61
N VAL A 35 6.67 -4.69 1.43
CA VAL A 35 5.75 -5.70 0.90
C VAL A 35 4.44 -5.08 0.43
N ILE A 36 3.95 -4.06 1.11
CA ILE A 36 2.72 -3.37 0.70
C ILE A 36 2.93 -2.67 -0.64
N ILE A 37 4.05 -1.96 -0.80
CA ILE A 37 4.33 -1.27 -2.04
C ILE A 37 4.45 -2.27 -3.19
N LEU A 38 5.17 -3.35 -2.99
CA LEU A 38 5.35 -4.34 -4.04
C LEU A 38 4.03 -5.01 -4.40
N ARG A 39 3.17 -5.27 -3.43
CA ARG A 39 1.90 -5.94 -3.68
C ARG A 39 0.86 -5.00 -4.27
N GLU A 40 0.65 -3.83 -3.63
CA GLU A 40 -0.48 -2.97 -3.98
C GLU A 40 -0.15 -2.03 -5.13
N LEU A 41 1.08 -1.52 -5.18
CA LEU A 41 1.44 -0.55 -6.19
C LEU A 41 2.10 -1.20 -7.41
N GLN A 42 2.90 -2.24 -7.21
CA GLN A 42 3.58 -2.91 -8.31
C GLN A 42 2.82 -4.13 -8.82
N GLY A 43 1.86 -4.62 -8.05
CA GLY A 43 1.05 -5.76 -8.49
C GLY A 43 1.77 -7.09 -8.52
N LEU A 44 2.85 -7.22 -7.74
CA LEU A 44 3.62 -8.46 -7.75
C LEU A 44 2.90 -9.58 -7.00
N SER A 45 3.16 -10.81 -7.42
CA SER A 45 2.66 -11.97 -6.71
C SER A 45 3.44 -12.18 -5.42
N TYR A 46 2.89 -13.00 -4.53
CA TYR A 46 3.60 -13.31 -3.29
C TYR A 46 4.94 -13.97 -3.56
N ASP A 47 5.01 -14.85 -4.58
CA ASP A 47 6.26 -15.48 -4.94
C ASP A 47 7.29 -14.46 -5.39
N GLU A 48 6.85 -13.51 -6.20
CA GLU A 48 7.74 -12.46 -6.69
C GLU A 48 8.25 -11.57 -5.56
N ILE A 49 7.35 -11.25 -4.63
CA ILE A 49 7.74 -10.44 -3.47
C ILE A 49 8.73 -11.21 -2.60
N ALA A 50 8.46 -12.50 -2.40
CA ALA A 50 9.35 -13.34 -1.61
C ALA A 50 10.76 -13.35 -2.19
N LYS A 51 10.87 -13.49 -3.51
CA LYS A 51 12.15 -13.46 -4.18
C LYS A 51 12.82 -12.10 -4.05
N ALA A 52 12.06 -11.03 -4.25
CA ALA A 52 12.61 -9.68 -4.19
C ALA A 52 13.10 -9.31 -2.79
N THR A 53 12.45 -9.82 -1.76
CA THR A 53 12.80 -9.50 -0.37
C THR A 53 13.61 -10.59 0.31
N HIS A 54 13.99 -11.64 -0.43
CA HIS A 54 14.74 -12.78 0.12
C HIS A 54 14.02 -13.39 1.33
N SER A 55 12.71 -13.54 1.20
CA SER A 55 11.85 -14.07 2.25
C SER A 55 11.08 -15.27 1.74
N SER A 56 10.41 -15.98 2.65
CA SER A 56 9.50 -17.04 2.24
C SER A 56 8.12 -16.45 1.93
N VAL A 57 7.32 -17.20 1.16
CA VAL A 57 5.97 -16.78 0.84
C VAL A 57 5.14 -16.61 2.12
N GLY A 58 5.33 -17.51 3.09
CA GLY A 58 4.63 -17.40 4.36
C GLY A 58 4.94 -16.11 5.08
N THR A 59 6.22 -15.71 5.07
CA THR A 59 6.64 -14.46 5.67
C THR A 59 6.01 -13.27 4.96
N VAL A 60 5.97 -13.32 3.62
CA VAL A 60 5.34 -12.26 2.83
C VAL A 60 3.87 -12.11 3.20
N LYS A 61 3.14 -13.22 3.24
CA LYS A 61 1.72 -13.19 3.59
C LYS A 61 1.50 -12.59 4.97
N SER A 62 2.32 -13.00 5.93
CA SER A 62 2.25 -12.51 7.29
C SER A 62 2.48 -11.00 7.34
N ARG A 63 3.52 -10.55 6.67
CA ARG A 63 3.87 -9.13 6.66
C ARG A 63 2.79 -8.29 5.99
N ILE A 64 2.22 -8.79 4.89
CA ILE A 64 1.15 -8.08 4.20
C ILE A 64 -0.07 -7.97 5.10
N ALA A 65 -0.44 -9.05 5.78
CA ALA A 65 -1.59 -9.04 6.68
C ALA A 65 -1.40 -8.02 7.80
N ARG A 66 -0.21 -7.98 8.40
CA ARG A 66 0.07 -7.03 9.47
C ARG A 66 0.11 -5.60 8.94
N ALA A 67 0.69 -5.41 7.76
CA ALA A 67 0.74 -4.09 7.16
C ALA A 67 -0.65 -3.55 6.89
N ARG A 68 -1.53 -4.40 6.35
CA ARG A 68 -2.91 -4.00 6.10
C ARG A 68 -3.64 -3.65 7.38
N GLY A 69 -3.40 -4.42 8.45
CA GLY A 69 -4.00 -4.13 9.74
C GLY A 69 -3.59 -2.78 10.27
N LYS A 70 -2.30 -2.46 10.17
CA LYS A 70 -1.80 -1.16 10.62
C LYS A 70 -2.36 -0.03 9.77
N LEU A 71 -2.45 -0.24 8.46
CA LEU A 71 -3.03 0.76 7.58
C LEU A 71 -4.49 1.02 7.91
N GLN A 72 -5.24 -0.04 8.20
CA GLN A 72 -6.64 0.11 8.55
C GLN A 72 -6.80 0.93 9.82
N GLU A 73 -5.95 0.69 10.80
CA GLU A 73 -6.00 1.45 12.05
C GLU A 73 -5.68 2.92 11.81
N ASP A 74 -4.65 3.18 11.03
CA ASP A 74 -4.27 4.56 10.73
C ASP A 74 -5.35 5.27 9.95
N LEU A 75 -5.99 4.57 9.01
CA LEU A 75 -6.99 5.17 8.14
C LEU A 75 -8.34 5.35 8.81
N LYS A 76 -8.58 4.65 9.91
CA LYS A 76 -9.83 4.81 10.67
C LYS A 76 -10.06 6.25 11.09
N ALA A 77 -8.99 6.97 11.38
CA ALA A 77 -9.09 8.35 11.81
C ALA A 77 -9.66 9.25 10.72
N TYR A 78 -9.60 8.81 9.48
CA TYR A 78 -10.04 9.60 8.33
C TYR A 78 -11.34 9.11 7.71
N ILE A 79 -11.85 8.00 8.21
CA ILE A 79 -13.11 7.42 7.74
C ILE A 79 -14.15 7.48 8.84
#